data_6fa5d3e6e2b7c7b8b06639f6ceed9b38
#
_entry.id   6fa5d3e6e2b7c7b8b06639f6ceed9b38
#
_cell.length_a   1.000
_cell.length_b   1.000
_cell.length_c   1.000
_cell.angle_alpha   90.00
_cell.angle_beta   90.00
_cell.angle_gamma   90.00
#
_symmetry.space_group_name_H-M   'P 1'
#
loop_
_entity.id
_entity.type
_entity.pdbx_description
1 polymer ?
#
loop_
_entity_poly.entity_id
_entity_poly.type
_entity_poly.pdbx_seq_one_letter_code
_entity_poly.pdbx_strand_id
1 'polypeptide(L)'
;NPRDSKSFVLEDERLHRIIRKSVTFGDIVPPEVTKNDGKERGQYFIGISADAMGTLEFLQKQWANDGNAQNLGTEKDPMIGVQDEDALFSVPGEPLIKRYRGLQTYNIVKGGEYCFIPSISALKWISELK
;
A
#
# COMPACT_ATOMS: atom_id res chain seq x y z
N ASN A 1 4.17 -20.83 -7.80
CA ASN A 1 3.21 -20.33 -8.75
C ASN A 1 1.90 -20.02 -7.99
N PRO A 2 1.41 -18.77 -7.97
CA PRO A 2 0.17 -18.40 -7.25
C PRO A 2 -1.05 -19.22 -7.67
N ARG A 3 -0.96 -19.94 -8.78
CA ARG A 3 -2.06 -20.74 -9.31
C ARG A 3 -2.24 -22.08 -8.60
N ASP A 4 -1.21 -22.55 -7.91
CA ASP A 4 -1.23 -23.88 -7.32
C ASP A 4 -1.54 -23.87 -5.81
N SER A 5 -1.56 -22.67 -5.22
CA SER A 5 -1.85 -22.47 -3.78
C SER A 5 -3.11 -21.64 -3.54
N LYS A 6 -4.14 -21.89 -4.32
CA LYS A 6 -5.40 -21.10 -4.28
C LYS A 6 -6.01 -20.93 -2.89
N SER A 7 -5.91 -21.93 -2.04
CA SER A 7 -6.44 -21.86 -0.68
C SER A 7 -5.60 -20.97 0.24
N PHE A 8 -4.29 -21.14 0.19
CA PHE A 8 -3.38 -20.41 1.08
C PHE A 8 -3.38 -18.90 0.81
N VAL A 9 -3.27 -18.50 -0.45
CA VAL A 9 -3.30 -17.08 -0.84
C VAL A 9 -4.61 -16.41 -0.47
N LEU A 10 -5.74 -17.09 -0.66
CA LEU A 10 -7.06 -16.54 -0.33
C LEU A 10 -7.29 -16.39 1.18
N GLU A 11 -6.73 -17.28 1.99
CA GLU A 11 -6.82 -17.17 3.45
C GLU A 11 -5.93 -16.03 3.96
N ASP A 12 -4.72 -15.93 3.46
CA ASP A 12 -3.78 -14.87 3.81
C ASP A 12 -4.32 -13.48 3.40
N GLU A 13 -4.88 -13.35 2.21
CA GLU A 13 -5.57 -12.13 1.77
C GLU A 13 -6.74 -11.75 2.66
N ARG A 14 -7.50 -12.71 3.19
CA ARG A 14 -8.63 -12.43 4.08
C ARG A 14 -8.21 -11.89 5.43
N LEU A 15 -7.10 -12.39 5.96
CA LEU A 15 -6.56 -11.97 7.25
C LEU A 15 -6.04 -10.53 7.22
N HIS A 16 -5.55 -10.08 6.06
CA HIS A 16 -4.92 -8.76 5.91
C HIS A 16 -5.78 -7.74 5.16
N ARG A 17 -7.11 -7.91 5.17
CA ARG A 17 -8.02 -6.95 4.54
C ARG A 17 -8.17 -5.69 5.36
N ILE A 18 -8.14 -4.56 4.65
CA ILE A 18 -8.46 -3.25 5.18
C ILE A 18 -9.59 -2.62 4.39
N ILE A 19 -10.44 -1.86 5.06
CA ILE A 19 -11.33 -0.91 4.40
C ILE A 19 -10.54 0.37 4.22
N ARG A 20 -10.39 0.81 2.97
CA ARG A 20 -9.55 1.98 2.65
C ARG A 20 -10.39 3.11 2.06
N LYS A 21 -10.03 4.31 2.46
CA LYS A 21 -10.50 5.56 1.89
C LYS A 21 -9.31 6.47 1.69
N SER A 22 -9.31 7.23 0.60
CA SER A 22 -8.24 8.18 0.33
C SER A 22 -8.84 9.50 -0.14
N VAL A 23 -8.17 10.58 0.22
CA VAL A 23 -8.47 11.93 -0.27
C VAL A 23 -7.18 12.53 -0.81
N THR A 24 -7.20 12.95 -2.05
CA THR A 24 -6.06 13.63 -2.68
C THR A 24 -5.98 15.08 -2.25
N PHE A 25 -4.77 15.63 -2.21
CA PHE A 25 -4.52 17.06 -2.02
C PHE A 25 -3.52 17.59 -3.05
N GLY A 26 -3.49 18.89 -3.19
CA GLY A 26 -2.67 19.61 -4.18
C GLY A 26 -3.40 19.84 -5.51
N ASP A 27 -2.77 20.61 -6.38
CA ASP A 27 -3.34 20.98 -7.66
C ASP A 27 -3.48 19.77 -8.60
N ILE A 28 -4.48 19.79 -9.44
CA ILE A 28 -4.61 18.81 -10.53
C ILE A 28 -3.40 18.93 -11.45
N VAL A 29 -2.83 17.81 -11.86
CA VAL A 29 -1.77 17.80 -12.87
C VAL A 29 -2.41 18.02 -14.24
N PRO A 30 -2.10 19.11 -14.95
CA PRO A 30 -2.57 19.30 -16.30
C PRO A 30 -2.03 18.19 -17.23
N PRO A 31 -2.79 17.73 -18.22
CA PRO A 31 -2.40 16.63 -19.10
C PRO A 31 -1.09 16.86 -19.87
N GLU A 32 -0.72 18.11 -20.12
CA GLU A 32 0.50 18.50 -20.81
C GLU A 32 1.76 18.40 -19.93
N VAL A 33 1.60 18.28 -18.62
CA VAL A 33 2.72 18.16 -17.68
C VAL A 33 3.20 16.71 -17.62
N THR A 34 4.31 16.44 -18.26
CA THR A 34 4.92 15.11 -18.35
C THR A 34 6.11 14.92 -17.41
N LYS A 35 6.50 15.97 -16.69
CA LYS A 35 7.62 15.96 -15.73
C LYS A 35 7.18 16.53 -14.40
N ASN A 36 7.95 16.26 -13.36
CA ASN A 36 7.74 16.88 -12.06
C ASN A 36 7.82 18.42 -12.19
N ASP A 37 6.74 19.11 -11.84
CA ASP A 37 6.63 20.56 -11.84
C ASP A 37 7.00 21.21 -10.49
N GLY A 38 7.50 20.40 -9.54
CA GLY A 38 7.91 20.85 -8.21
C GLY A 38 6.77 21.15 -7.24
N LYS A 39 5.52 21.00 -7.67
CA LYS A 39 4.37 21.25 -6.80
C LYS A 39 4.11 20.07 -5.87
N GLU A 40 3.78 20.36 -4.63
CA GLU A 40 3.44 19.34 -3.66
C GLU A 40 2.03 18.79 -3.94
N ARG A 41 1.96 17.46 -4.05
CA ARG A 41 0.73 16.71 -4.22
C ARG A 41 0.82 15.43 -3.42
N GLY A 42 -0.30 14.95 -2.98
CA GLY A 42 -0.30 13.72 -2.22
C GLY A 42 -1.69 13.21 -1.93
N GLN A 43 -1.73 12.31 -0.97
CA GLN A 43 -2.93 11.59 -0.62
C GLN A 43 -2.96 11.35 0.89
N TYR A 44 -4.09 11.68 1.50
CA TYR A 44 -4.41 11.19 2.83
C TYR A 44 -5.03 9.81 2.69
N PHE A 45 -4.40 8.83 3.32
CA PHE A 45 -4.86 7.46 3.33
C PHE A 45 -5.46 7.13 4.69
N ILE A 46 -6.69 6.60 4.70
CA ILE A 46 -7.36 6.11 5.90
C ILE A 46 -7.61 4.63 5.71
N GLY A 47 -7.02 3.82 6.57
CA GLY A 47 -7.23 2.38 6.63
C GLY A 47 -7.99 2.00 7.89
N ILE A 48 -9.06 1.23 7.76
CA ILE A 48 -9.82 0.69 8.89
C ILE A 48 -9.62 -0.82 8.91
N SER A 49 -9.15 -1.31 10.04
CA SER A 49 -8.88 -2.73 10.27
C SER A 49 -9.19 -3.09 11.72
N ALA A 50 -9.50 -4.35 11.96
CA ALA A 50 -9.64 -4.89 13.32
C ALA A 50 -8.30 -4.98 14.05
N ASP A 51 -7.21 -5.15 13.30
CA ASP A 51 -5.83 -5.18 13.77
C ASP A 51 -4.97 -4.32 12.83
N ALA A 52 -4.75 -3.07 13.21
CA ALA A 52 -4.00 -2.14 12.38
C ALA A 52 -2.53 -2.53 12.24
N MET A 53 -1.90 -3.00 13.31
CA MET A 53 -0.49 -3.40 13.30
C MET A 53 -0.28 -4.68 12.50
N GLY A 54 -1.05 -5.72 12.79
CA GLY A 54 -0.96 -7.00 12.08
C GLY A 54 -1.41 -6.92 10.63
N THR A 55 -2.16 -5.88 10.25
CA THR A 55 -2.66 -5.72 8.88
C THR A 55 -1.87 -4.68 8.10
N LEU A 56 -1.87 -3.41 8.51
CA LEU A 56 -1.24 -2.35 7.73
C LEU A 56 0.27 -2.47 7.67
N GLU A 57 0.90 -2.74 8.81
CA GLU A 57 2.35 -2.92 8.86
C GLU A 57 2.78 -4.18 8.10
N PHE A 58 2.00 -5.24 8.18
CA PHE A 58 2.23 -6.45 7.39
C PHE A 58 2.17 -6.13 5.88
N LEU A 59 1.13 -5.45 5.42
CA LEU A 59 0.99 -5.07 4.01
C LEU A 59 2.16 -4.22 3.52
N GLN A 60 2.57 -3.24 4.31
CA GLN A 60 3.70 -2.38 3.97
C GLN A 60 5.03 -3.13 3.98
N LYS A 61 5.24 -3.98 4.96
CA LYS A 61 6.50 -4.67 5.19
C LYS A 61 6.67 -5.86 4.26
N GLN A 62 5.65 -6.73 4.20
CA GLN A 62 5.72 -8.00 3.47
C GLN A 62 5.31 -7.85 2.01
N TRP A 63 4.20 -7.17 1.72
CA TRP A 63 3.70 -7.13 0.35
C TRP A 63 4.29 -5.98 -0.47
N ALA A 64 4.53 -4.83 0.13
CA ALA A 64 5.05 -3.70 -0.61
C ALA A 64 6.58 -3.64 -0.68
N ASN A 65 7.27 -4.03 0.41
CA ASN A 65 8.72 -3.84 0.52
C ASN A 65 9.54 -5.12 0.63
N ASP A 66 8.93 -6.27 0.91
CA ASP A 66 9.63 -7.54 0.81
C ASP A 66 9.56 -8.03 -0.64
N GLY A 67 10.67 -7.90 -1.34
CA GLY A 67 10.75 -8.32 -2.74
C GLY A 67 10.50 -9.81 -2.97
N ASN A 68 10.59 -10.65 -1.96
CA ASN A 68 10.29 -12.07 -2.06
C ASN A 68 8.85 -12.42 -1.65
N ALA A 69 8.00 -11.43 -1.41
CA ALA A 69 6.59 -11.68 -1.17
C ALA A 69 5.99 -12.50 -2.33
N GLN A 70 5.26 -13.53 -2.00
CA GLN A 70 4.65 -14.45 -2.97
C GLN A 70 5.63 -15.13 -3.94
N ASN A 71 6.90 -15.30 -3.55
CA ASN A 71 7.96 -15.88 -4.37
C ASN A 71 8.23 -15.12 -5.70
N LEU A 72 8.06 -13.81 -5.69
CA LEU A 72 8.33 -12.95 -6.85
C LEU A 72 9.81 -12.55 -6.98
N GLY A 73 10.67 -13.04 -6.11
CA GLY A 73 12.11 -12.75 -6.12
C GLY A 73 12.47 -11.52 -5.31
N THR A 74 13.04 -10.49 -5.92
CA THR A 74 13.47 -9.26 -5.24
C THR A 74 12.66 -8.03 -5.68
N GLU A 75 11.51 -8.24 -6.31
CA GLU A 75 10.72 -7.16 -6.89
C GLU A 75 9.73 -6.59 -5.86
N LYS A 76 9.96 -5.36 -5.45
CA LYS A 76 9.07 -4.59 -4.58
C LYS A 76 7.89 -4.03 -5.36
N ASP A 77 6.84 -3.62 -4.65
CA ASP A 77 5.71 -2.92 -5.29
C ASP A 77 6.21 -1.65 -6.01
N PRO A 78 5.94 -1.49 -7.32
CA PRO A 78 6.50 -0.39 -8.10
C PRO A 78 5.90 0.97 -7.76
N MET A 79 4.74 1.01 -7.09
CA MET A 79 4.01 2.25 -6.79
C MET A 79 4.23 2.74 -5.36
N ILE A 80 4.22 1.82 -4.39
CA ILE A 80 4.27 2.14 -2.96
C ILE A 80 5.49 1.58 -2.24
N GLY A 81 6.26 0.72 -2.89
CA GLY A 81 7.50 0.19 -2.33
C GLY A 81 8.61 1.24 -2.31
N VAL A 82 9.49 1.12 -1.32
CA VAL A 82 10.72 1.93 -1.26
C VAL A 82 11.75 1.29 -2.18
N GLN A 83 12.02 1.94 -3.29
CA GLN A 83 12.91 1.45 -4.31
C GLN A 83 14.38 1.72 -3.97
N ASP A 84 15.25 0.85 -4.44
CA ASP A 84 16.71 0.99 -4.41
C ASP A 84 17.28 1.18 -5.82
N GLU A 85 18.60 1.33 -5.92
CA GLU A 85 19.27 1.62 -7.20
C GLU A 85 19.06 0.54 -8.24
N ASP A 86 18.92 -0.72 -7.80
CA ASP A 86 18.75 -1.90 -8.68
C ASP A 86 17.26 -2.27 -8.87
N ALA A 87 16.34 -1.37 -8.53
CA ALA A 87 14.91 -1.63 -8.59
C ALA A 87 14.49 -2.20 -9.96
N LEU A 88 13.83 -3.34 -9.89
CA LEU A 88 13.33 -4.12 -11.01
C LEU A 88 11.84 -4.40 -10.81
N PHE A 89 11.09 -4.31 -11.90
CA PHE A 89 9.71 -4.76 -11.92
C PHE A 89 9.41 -5.51 -13.23
N SER A 90 8.84 -6.68 -13.10
CA SER A 90 8.50 -7.56 -14.21
C SER A 90 7.00 -7.63 -14.45
N VAL A 91 6.60 -7.28 -15.66
CA VAL A 91 5.19 -7.43 -16.08
C VAL A 91 5.08 -8.69 -16.92
N PRO A 92 4.27 -9.67 -16.49
CA PRO A 92 4.01 -10.85 -17.29
C PRO A 92 3.41 -10.46 -18.65
N GLY A 93 3.89 -11.09 -19.70
CA GLY A 93 3.39 -10.87 -21.06
C GLY A 93 3.66 -12.08 -21.94
N GLU A 94 2.94 -12.19 -23.02
CA GLU A 94 3.17 -13.21 -24.04
C GLU A 94 3.68 -12.53 -25.32
N PRO A 95 4.73 -13.07 -25.96
CA PRO A 95 5.50 -14.25 -25.57
C PRO A 95 6.62 -14.01 -24.54
N LEU A 96 6.85 -12.77 -24.13
CA LEU A 96 7.98 -12.40 -23.28
C LEU A 96 7.56 -11.55 -22.09
N ILE A 97 8.22 -11.75 -20.96
CA ILE A 97 8.11 -10.90 -19.78
C ILE A 97 8.80 -9.56 -20.06
N LYS A 98 8.10 -8.45 -19.81
CA LYS A 98 8.68 -7.11 -19.88
C LYS A 98 9.28 -6.74 -18.54
N ARG A 99 10.54 -6.31 -18.53
CA ARG A 99 11.26 -5.89 -17.33
C ARG A 99 11.57 -4.41 -17.38
N TYR A 100 11.18 -3.71 -16.33
CA TYR A 100 11.45 -2.29 -16.10
C TYR A 100 12.52 -2.16 -15.03
N ARG A 101 13.52 -1.32 -15.27
CA ARG A 101 14.63 -1.05 -14.33
C ARG A 101 14.71 0.43 -13.99
N GLY A 102 15.39 0.74 -12.89
CA GLY A 102 15.62 2.11 -12.48
C GLY A 102 14.35 2.81 -12.01
N LEU A 103 13.44 2.06 -11.39
CA LEU A 103 12.26 2.62 -10.74
C LEU A 103 12.70 3.49 -9.56
N GLN A 104 12.06 4.63 -9.42
CA GLN A 104 12.27 5.52 -8.28
C GLN A 104 11.19 5.30 -7.24
N THR A 105 11.47 5.71 -6.00
CA THR A 105 10.43 5.78 -4.98
C THR A 105 9.49 6.94 -5.30
N TYR A 106 8.27 6.62 -5.72
CA TYR A 106 7.27 7.61 -6.12
C TYR A 106 6.48 8.18 -4.96
N ASN A 107 6.30 7.40 -3.89
CA ASN A 107 5.51 7.78 -2.74
C ASN A 107 6.40 7.92 -1.50
N ILE A 108 6.39 9.11 -0.91
CA ILE A 108 7.12 9.40 0.32
C ILE A 108 6.10 9.54 1.44
N VAL A 109 6.14 8.63 2.40
CA VAL A 109 5.30 8.72 3.60
C VAL A 109 5.79 9.87 4.47
N LYS A 110 4.93 10.85 4.72
CA LYS A 110 5.24 12.03 5.54
C LYS A 110 4.91 11.83 7.02
N GLY A 111 3.98 10.93 7.31
CA GLY A 111 3.58 10.61 8.66
C GLY A 111 2.33 9.74 8.69
N GLY A 112 1.96 9.26 9.86
CA GLY A 112 0.76 8.48 10.10
C GLY A 112 0.48 8.35 11.57
N GLU A 113 -0.78 8.09 11.91
CA GLU A 113 -1.25 7.88 13.27
C GLU A 113 -2.19 6.68 13.32
N TYR A 114 -2.10 5.93 14.39
CA TYR A 114 -3.06 4.89 14.72
C TYR A 114 -4.11 5.41 15.65
N CYS A 115 -5.37 5.33 15.23
CA CYS A 115 -6.51 5.81 16.00
C CYS A 115 -7.42 4.65 16.38
N PHE A 116 -7.85 4.62 17.63
CA PHE A 116 -8.90 3.71 18.07
C PHE A 116 -10.26 4.24 17.64
N ILE A 117 -11.06 3.39 17.00
CA ILE A 117 -12.44 3.70 16.63
C ILE A 117 -13.38 3.01 17.65
N PRO A 118 -13.96 3.76 18.59
CA PRO A 118 -14.88 3.18 19.57
C PRO A 118 -16.22 2.81 18.93
N SER A 119 -16.86 1.78 19.46
CA SER A 119 -18.24 1.46 19.10
C SER A 119 -19.21 2.55 19.58
N ILE A 120 -20.43 2.58 19.03
CA ILE A 120 -21.48 3.52 19.47
C ILE A 120 -21.79 3.35 20.96
N SER A 121 -21.79 2.11 21.46
CA SER A 121 -21.99 1.84 22.90
C SER A 121 -20.83 2.36 23.74
N ALA A 122 -19.60 2.23 23.27
CA ALA A 122 -18.43 2.80 23.95
C ALA A 122 -18.47 4.32 23.98
N LEU A 123 -18.90 4.97 22.88
CA LEU A 123 -19.07 6.43 22.85
C LEU A 123 -20.14 6.90 23.87
N LYS A 124 -21.26 6.19 23.98
CA LYS A 124 -22.27 6.48 24.99
C LYS A 124 -21.70 6.35 26.40
N TRP A 125 -21.02 5.26 26.68
CA TRP A 125 -20.38 5.05 27.98
C TRP A 125 -19.37 6.15 28.31
N ILE A 126 -18.51 6.53 27.35
CA ILE A 126 -17.52 7.61 27.50
C ILE A 126 -18.25 8.94 27.85
N SER A 127 -19.36 9.23 27.17
CA SER A 127 -20.10 10.48 27.40
C SER A 127 -20.74 10.57 28.78
N GLU A 128 -20.94 9.45 29.48
CA GLU A 128 -21.49 9.33 30.81
C GLU A 128 -20.43 9.35 31.93
N LEU A 129 -19.14 9.25 31.54
CA LEU A 129 -18.03 9.38 32.50
C LEU A 129 -17.93 10.83 32.98
N LYS A 130 -17.98 11.00 34.29
CA LYS A 130 -17.82 12.30 34.96
C LYS A 130 -16.40 12.52 35.43
#